data_cc43dbdf4e7a65b63585d84976739589
#
_entry.id   cc43dbdf4e7a65b63585d84976739589
#
_cell.length_a   1.000
_cell.length_b   1.000
_cell.length_c   1.000
_cell.angle_alpha   90.00
_cell.angle_beta   90.00
_cell.angle_gamma   90.00
#
_symmetry.space_group_name_H-M   'P 1'
#
loop_
_entity.id
_entity.type
_entity.pdbx_description
1 polymer ?
#
loop_
_entity_poly.entity_id
_entity_poly.type
_entity_poly.pdbx_seq_one_letter_code
_entity_poly.pdbx_strand_id
1 'polypeptide(L)'
;MRHLILADNQAITRLGVKYLALEAGRELSSIKEAVGLQELSMMLSSYPDSVVIIDYTLFDCTADQLWILKERFPQSVFVLFSDALSESFIRRMVLGSIQFSLLFKDSDVHEVTACLDEAEQGRQYICMKAKSWLYEKERDAVSDMPQLTMTEKEVLRSLALGKTTKEIAAERFLSVYTVMTHRKNIFRKLNVNNAQEAIRYALRAGIVNVAEYCIGST
;
A
#
# COMPACT_ATOMS: atom_id res chain seq x y z
N MET A 1 -8.57 0.35 -26.67
CA MET A 1 -9.07 -0.09 -25.36
C MET A 1 -7.98 -0.89 -24.68
N ARG A 2 -7.56 -0.50 -23.46
CA ARG A 2 -6.48 -1.15 -22.71
C ARG A 2 -6.97 -2.48 -22.11
N HIS A 3 -6.07 -3.46 -21.98
CA HIS A 3 -6.40 -4.65 -21.20
C HIS A 3 -6.57 -4.29 -19.73
N LEU A 4 -7.54 -4.89 -19.05
CA LEU A 4 -7.76 -4.76 -17.62
C LEU A 4 -7.21 -6.00 -16.91
N ILE A 5 -6.23 -5.83 -16.03
CA ILE A 5 -5.64 -6.92 -15.26
C ILE A 5 -6.06 -6.75 -13.79
N LEU A 6 -6.72 -7.76 -13.26
CA LEU A 6 -7.17 -7.81 -11.87
C LEU A 6 -6.18 -8.63 -11.04
N ALA A 7 -5.49 -8.00 -10.12
CA ALA A 7 -4.48 -8.56 -9.24
C ALA A 7 -4.92 -8.39 -7.75
N ASP A 8 -5.95 -9.14 -7.38
CA ASP A 8 -6.56 -9.10 -6.04
C ASP A 8 -6.92 -10.53 -5.62
N ASN A 9 -6.64 -10.90 -4.37
CA ASN A 9 -6.94 -12.25 -3.84
C ASN A 9 -8.40 -12.39 -3.40
N GLN A 10 -9.18 -11.31 -3.32
CA GLN A 10 -10.59 -11.34 -2.97
C GLN A 10 -11.45 -11.56 -4.22
N ALA A 11 -12.10 -12.72 -4.32
CA ALA A 11 -12.94 -13.08 -5.45
C ALA A 11 -14.09 -12.08 -5.68
N ILE A 12 -14.72 -11.59 -4.60
CA ILE A 12 -15.84 -10.64 -4.69
C ILE A 12 -15.38 -9.29 -5.28
N THR A 13 -14.19 -8.83 -4.93
CA THR A 13 -13.61 -7.61 -5.49
C THR A 13 -13.37 -7.76 -7.00
N ARG A 14 -12.75 -8.88 -7.41
CA ARG A 14 -12.53 -9.15 -8.84
C ARG A 14 -13.83 -9.22 -9.62
N LEU A 15 -14.84 -9.92 -9.09
CA LEU A 15 -16.17 -10.03 -9.72
C LEU A 15 -16.86 -8.67 -9.82
N GLY A 16 -16.81 -7.84 -8.78
CA GLY A 16 -17.38 -6.51 -8.77
C GLY A 16 -16.74 -5.58 -9.81
N VAL A 17 -15.41 -5.50 -9.83
CA VAL A 17 -14.69 -4.68 -10.80
C VAL A 17 -14.92 -5.18 -12.24
N LYS A 18 -14.91 -6.50 -12.44
CA LYS A 18 -15.21 -7.12 -13.73
C LYS A 18 -16.61 -6.77 -14.22
N TYR A 19 -17.61 -6.86 -13.34
CA TYR A 19 -18.99 -6.49 -13.66
C TYR A 19 -19.07 -5.03 -14.11
N LEU A 20 -18.51 -4.10 -13.34
CA LEU A 20 -18.50 -2.67 -13.68
C LEU A 20 -17.76 -2.38 -14.98
N ALA A 21 -16.67 -3.09 -15.25
CA ALA A 21 -15.93 -2.95 -16.51
C ALA A 21 -16.76 -3.41 -17.71
N LEU A 22 -17.53 -4.49 -17.57
CA LEU A 22 -18.42 -5.00 -18.62
C LEU A 22 -19.62 -4.05 -18.87
N GLU A 23 -20.22 -3.52 -17.80
CA GLU A 23 -21.28 -2.48 -17.88
C GLU A 23 -20.78 -1.23 -18.60
N ALA A 24 -19.51 -0.86 -18.42
CA ALA A 24 -18.84 0.23 -19.14
C ALA A 24 -18.48 -0.10 -20.60
N GLY A 25 -18.93 -1.26 -21.12
CA GLY A 25 -18.73 -1.67 -22.51
C GLY A 25 -17.38 -2.33 -22.82
N ARG A 26 -16.62 -2.78 -21.81
CA ARG A 26 -15.41 -3.59 -22.05
C ARG A 26 -15.77 -4.99 -22.51
N GLU A 27 -14.93 -5.55 -23.38
CA GLU A 27 -15.08 -6.94 -23.79
C GLU A 27 -14.48 -7.87 -22.73
N LEU A 28 -15.13 -9.00 -22.48
CA LEU A 28 -14.64 -10.01 -21.54
C LEU A 28 -13.22 -10.51 -21.91
N SER A 29 -12.90 -10.60 -23.18
CA SER A 29 -11.57 -10.98 -23.69
C SER A 29 -10.46 -10.05 -23.26
N SER A 30 -10.77 -8.78 -23.01
CA SER A 30 -9.83 -7.75 -22.56
C SER A 30 -9.58 -7.76 -21.06
N ILE A 31 -10.32 -8.57 -20.27
CA ILE A 31 -10.19 -8.66 -18.82
C ILE A 31 -9.40 -9.92 -18.45
N LYS A 32 -8.33 -9.76 -17.71
CA LYS A 32 -7.43 -10.82 -17.24
C LYS A 32 -7.38 -10.82 -15.70
N GLU A 33 -7.12 -11.97 -15.12
CA GLU A 33 -6.95 -12.13 -13.68
C GLU A 33 -5.57 -12.71 -13.41
N ALA A 34 -4.76 -12.06 -12.60
CA ALA A 34 -3.45 -12.54 -12.17
C ALA A 34 -3.56 -13.07 -10.73
N VAL A 35 -3.00 -14.25 -10.47
CA VAL A 35 -3.02 -14.89 -9.14
C VAL A 35 -1.74 -14.66 -8.34
N GLY A 36 -0.71 -14.08 -8.96
CA GLY A 36 0.57 -13.77 -8.31
C GLY A 36 1.44 -12.86 -9.16
N LEU A 37 2.53 -12.38 -8.55
CA LEU A 37 3.43 -11.39 -9.13
C LEU A 37 4.06 -11.85 -10.46
N GLN A 38 4.41 -13.14 -10.56
CA GLN A 38 5.01 -13.70 -11.76
C GLN A 38 4.04 -13.63 -12.95
N GLU A 39 2.79 -14.04 -12.74
CA GLU A 39 1.76 -14.02 -13.78
C GLU A 39 1.41 -12.57 -14.17
N LEU A 40 1.30 -11.66 -13.20
CA LEU A 40 1.11 -10.23 -13.46
C LEU A 40 2.25 -9.69 -14.35
N SER A 41 3.50 -10.02 -14.06
CA SER A 41 4.65 -9.58 -14.86
C SER A 41 4.63 -10.14 -16.28
N MET A 42 4.19 -11.39 -16.47
CA MET A 42 4.02 -12.02 -17.80
C MET A 42 2.91 -11.32 -18.59
N MET A 43 1.77 -11.04 -17.96
CA MET A 43 0.66 -10.33 -18.58
C MET A 43 1.06 -8.92 -19.01
N LEU A 44 1.78 -8.19 -18.15
CA LEU A 44 2.29 -6.86 -18.46
C LEU A 44 3.32 -6.86 -19.60
N SER A 45 4.10 -7.93 -19.72
CA SER A 45 5.02 -8.10 -20.86
C SER A 45 4.28 -8.29 -22.17
N SER A 46 3.11 -8.96 -22.12
CA SER A 46 2.25 -9.18 -23.31
C SER A 46 1.36 -7.96 -23.62
N TYR A 47 0.99 -7.20 -22.59
CA TYR A 47 0.08 -6.05 -22.67
C TYR A 47 0.64 -4.86 -21.89
N PRO A 48 1.69 -4.17 -22.41
CA PRO A 48 2.46 -3.17 -21.64
C PRO A 48 1.72 -1.86 -21.37
N ASP A 49 0.54 -1.65 -21.96
CA ASP A 49 -0.31 -0.48 -21.78
C ASP A 49 -1.61 -0.79 -21.00
N SER A 50 -1.59 -1.82 -20.17
CA SER A 50 -2.77 -2.28 -19.42
C SER A 50 -3.17 -1.32 -18.29
N VAL A 51 -4.43 -1.43 -17.87
CA VAL A 51 -4.91 -0.96 -16.56
C VAL A 51 -4.79 -2.12 -15.57
N VAL A 52 -4.08 -1.92 -14.49
CA VAL A 52 -3.87 -2.92 -13.43
C VAL A 52 -4.60 -2.46 -12.16
N ILE A 53 -5.61 -3.22 -11.73
CA ILE A 53 -6.25 -3.04 -10.43
C ILE A 53 -5.58 -3.99 -9.46
N ILE A 54 -4.90 -3.46 -8.45
CA ILE A 54 -4.10 -4.27 -7.54
C ILE A 54 -4.34 -3.93 -6.06
N ASP A 55 -4.62 -4.95 -5.26
CA ASP A 55 -4.45 -4.87 -3.81
C ASP A 55 -3.11 -5.50 -3.41
N TYR A 56 -2.06 -4.68 -3.39
CA TYR A 56 -0.72 -5.17 -3.07
C TYR A 56 -0.61 -5.71 -1.63
N THR A 57 -1.54 -5.34 -0.73
CA THR A 57 -1.54 -5.81 0.67
C THR A 57 -2.03 -7.25 0.80
N LEU A 58 -2.86 -7.69 -0.13
CA LEU A 58 -3.43 -9.04 -0.20
C LEU A 58 -2.83 -9.87 -1.35
N PHE A 59 -2.23 -9.21 -2.33
CA PHE A 59 -1.52 -9.84 -3.43
C PHE A 59 -0.07 -10.09 -3.03
N ASP A 60 0.53 -11.17 -3.49
CA ASP A 60 1.92 -11.52 -3.17
C ASP A 60 2.92 -10.56 -3.85
N CYS A 61 2.92 -9.31 -3.37
CA CYS A 61 3.69 -8.21 -3.93
C CYS A 61 4.10 -7.22 -2.83
N THR A 62 5.38 -6.90 -2.74
CA THR A 62 5.86 -5.83 -1.87
C THR A 62 5.73 -4.45 -2.53
N ALA A 63 5.75 -3.38 -1.72
CA ALA A 63 5.74 -2.01 -2.25
C ALA A 63 6.91 -1.74 -3.22
N ASP A 64 8.09 -2.29 -2.95
CA ASP A 64 9.26 -2.11 -3.82
C ASP A 64 9.12 -2.89 -5.14
N GLN A 65 8.55 -4.10 -5.10
CA GLN A 65 8.24 -4.85 -6.31
C GLN A 65 7.17 -4.15 -7.18
N LEU A 66 6.15 -3.57 -6.53
CA LEU A 66 5.15 -2.77 -7.21
C LEU A 66 5.77 -1.55 -7.91
N TRP A 67 6.71 -0.89 -7.23
CA TRP A 67 7.47 0.22 -7.80
C TRP A 67 8.28 -0.19 -9.03
N ILE A 68 9.04 -1.29 -8.91
CA ILE A 68 9.83 -1.86 -10.02
C ILE A 68 8.95 -2.23 -11.21
N LEU A 69 7.76 -2.83 -10.97
CA LEU A 69 6.81 -3.14 -12.03
C LEU A 69 6.35 -1.88 -12.77
N LYS A 70 5.99 -0.84 -12.03
CA LYS A 70 5.54 0.42 -12.64
C LYS A 70 6.65 1.11 -13.42
N GLU A 71 7.91 1.08 -12.94
CA GLU A 71 9.07 1.57 -13.71
C GLU A 71 9.28 0.78 -15.00
N ARG A 72 9.16 -0.54 -14.93
CA ARG A 72 9.36 -1.41 -16.08
C ARG A 72 8.24 -1.26 -17.13
N PHE A 73 7.01 -0.96 -16.69
CA PHE A 73 5.84 -0.81 -17.55
C PHE A 73 5.22 0.60 -17.38
N PRO A 74 5.91 1.67 -17.82
CA PRO A 74 5.49 3.04 -17.55
C PRO A 74 4.18 3.43 -18.22
N GLN A 75 3.81 2.76 -19.32
CA GLN A 75 2.56 3.00 -20.04
C GLN A 75 1.33 2.35 -19.39
N SER A 76 1.53 1.37 -18.50
CA SER A 76 0.45 0.77 -17.73
C SER A 76 0.00 1.71 -16.62
N VAL A 77 -1.31 1.77 -16.40
CA VAL A 77 -1.91 2.51 -15.28
C VAL A 77 -2.14 1.56 -14.14
N PHE A 78 -1.48 1.80 -12.99
CA PHE A 78 -1.67 1.01 -11.79
C PHE A 78 -2.64 1.72 -10.85
N VAL A 79 -3.72 1.05 -10.50
CA VAL A 79 -4.71 1.48 -9.52
C VAL A 79 -4.54 0.65 -8.25
N LEU A 80 -4.09 1.29 -7.18
CA LEU A 80 -4.04 0.68 -5.86
C LEU A 80 -5.46 0.65 -5.30
N PHE A 81 -6.03 -0.54 -5.16
CA PHE A 81 -7.39 -0.75 -4.70
C PHE A 81 -7.39 -1.56 -3.42
N SER A 82 -7.36 -0.90 -2.26
CA SER A 82 -7.14 -1.52 -0.95
C SER A 82 -8.05 -0.96 0.14
N ASP A 83 -8.27 -1.73 1.21
CA ASP A 83 -9.06 -1.31 2.37
C ASP A 83 -8.32 -0.30 3.25
N ALA A 84 -7.00 -0.46 3.37
CA ALA A 84 -6.21 0.30 4.32
C ALA A 84 -4.79 0.58 3.80
N LEU A 85 -4.56 1.82 3.42
CA LEU A 85 -3.24 2.33 3.05
C LEU A 85 -2.84 3.41 4.06
N SER A 86 -1.58 3.40 4.50
CA SER A 86 -1.08 4.47 5.36
C SER A 86 -0.92 5.77 4.56
N GLU A 87 -1.13 6.89 5.21
CA GLU A 87 -1.00 8.19 4.58
C GLU A 87 0.41 8.43 3.99
N SER A 88 1.45 8.03 4.70
CA SER A 88 2.83 8.14 4.21
C SER A 88 3.07 7.31 2.94
N PHE A 89 2.45 6.12 2.84
CA PHE A 89 2.48 5.29 1.66
C PHE A 89 1.73 5.97 0.50
N ILE A 90 0.52 6.48 0.76
CA ILE A 90 -0.28 7.21 -0.24
C ILE A 90 0.51 8.38 -0.81
N ARG A 91 1.10 9.23 0.05
CA ARG A 91 1.92 10.37 -0.40
C ARG A 91 3.07 9.93 -1.31
N ARG A 92 3.79 8.87 -0.92
CA ARG A 92 4.89 8.33 -1.73
C ARG A 92 4.42 7.85 -3.09
N MET A 93 3.27 7.17 -3.15
CA MET A 93 2.75 6.54 -4.38
C MET A 93 2.04 7.53 -5.31
N VAL A 94 1.45 8.58 -4.76
CA VAL A 94 0.64 9.54 -5.52
C VAL A 94 1.44 10.75 -5.97
N LEU A 95 2.30 11.28 -5.09
CA LEU A 95 3.07 12.52 -5.33
C LEU A 95 4.50 12.26 -5.80
N GLY A 96 4.93 11.00 -5.88
CA GLY A 96 6.26 10.63 -6.38
C GLY A 96 6.41 10.85 -7.88
N SER A 97 7.64 10.67 -8.38
CA SER A 97 7.94 10.73 -9.82
C SER A 97 7.24 9.63 -10.62
N ILE A 98 6.91 8.53 -9.97
CA ILE A 98 6.13 7.41 -10.50
C ILE A 98 4.74 7.46 -9.87
N GLN A 99 3.74 7.74 -10.68
CA GLN A 99 2.38 7.98 -10.20
C GLN A 99 1.53 6.72 -10.27
N PHE A 100 0.85 6.45 -9.14
CA PHE A 100 -0.18 5.42 -9.03
C PHE A 100 -1.54 6.08 -8.89
N SER A 101 -2.57 5.48 -9.46
CA SER A 101 -3.96 5.80 -9.12
C SER A 101 -4.33 5.17 -7.79
N LEU A 102 -5.27 5.76 -7.08
CA LEU A 102 -5.67 5.32 -5.75
C LEU A 102 -7.18 5.27 -5.60
N LEU A 103 -7.66 4.13 -5.12
CA LEU A 103 -9.05 3.86 -4.82
C LEU A 103 -9.14 3.01 -3.54
N PHE A 104 -10.11 3.27 -2.69
CA PHE A 104 -10.40 2.42 -1.53
C PHE A 104 -11.54 1.45 -1.82
N LYS A 105 -11.53 0.27 -1.19
CA LYS A 105 -12.59 -0.74 -1.37
C LYS A 105 -13.94 -0.31 -0.79
N ASP A 106 -13.97 0.71 0.07
CA ASP A 106 -15.18 1.36 0.57
C ASP A 106 -15.67 2.53 -0.32
N SER A 107 -15.01 2.79 -1.46
CA SER A 107 -15.47 3.76 -2.46
C SER A 107 -16.79 3.32 -3.09
N ASP A 108 -17.63 4.29 -3.42
CA ASP A 108 -18.88 4.00 -4.11
C ASP A 108 -18.67 3.57 -5.58
N VAL A 109 -19.72 3.03 -6.18
CA VAL A 109 -19.68 2.50 -7.56
C VAL A 109 -19.32 3.61 -8.57
N HIS A 110 -19.79 4.83 -8.35
CA HIS A 110 -19.49 5.96 -9.24
C HIS A 110 -18.00 6.29 -9.23
N GLU A 111 -17.38 6.25 -8.04
CA GLU A 111 -15.94 6.50 -7.90
C GLU A 111 -15.11 5.40 -8.57
N VAL A 112 -15.54 4.13 -8.44
CA VAL A 112 -14.89 3.00 -9.13
C VAL A 112 -14.99 3.15 -10.64
N THR A 113 -16.17 3.49 -11.16
CA THR A 113 -16.39 3.68 -12.60
C THR A 113 -15.57 4.85 -13.13
N ALA A 114 -15.57 6.00 -12.44
CA ALA A 114 -14.77 7.16 -12.81
C ALA A 114 -13.26 6.82 -12.83
N CYS A 115 -12.80 6.03 -11.85
CA CYS A 115 -11.41 5.56 -11.83
C CYS A 115 -11.06 4.68 -13.05
N LEU A 116 -11.95 3.78 -13.44
CA LEU A 116 -11.77 2.93 -14.62
C LEU A 116 -11.72 3.76 -15.91
N ASP A 117 -12.57 4.77 -16.05
CA ASP A 117 -12.60 5.68 -17.20
C ASP A 117 -11.33 6.51 -17.33
N GLU A 118 -10.84 7.09 -16.22
CA GLU A 118 -9.59 7.84 -16.19
C GLU A 118 -8.39 6.93 -16.51
N ALA A 119 -8.35 5.74 -15.92
CA ALA A 119 -7.29 4.77 -16.15
C ALA A 119 -7.25 4.28 -17.60
N GLU A 120 -8.42 4.12 -18.27
CA GLU A 120 -8.51 3.79 -19.71
C GLU A 120 -7.84 4.83 -20.58
N GLN A 121 -7.95 6.10 -20.20
CA GLN A 121 -7.36 7.22 -20.90
C GLN A 121 -5.87 7.45 -20.52
N GLY A 122 -5.33 6.59 -19.66
CA GLY A 122 -3.94 6.70 -19.20
C GLY A 122 -3.72 7.79 -18.14
N ARG A 123 -4.79 8.31 -17.55
CA ARG A 123 -4.72 9.35 -16.53
C ARG A 123 -4.71 8.78 -15.11
N GLN A 124 -4.06 9.49 -14.22
CA GLN A 124 -4.07 9.19 -12.79
C GLN A 124 -5.43 9.56 -12.18
N TYR A 125 -5.98 8.66 -11.38
CA TYR A 125 -7.16 8.91 -10.55
C TYR A 125 -6.81 8.82 -9.07
N ILE A 126 -7.31 9.75 -8.28
CA ILE A 126 -7.18 9.74 -6.82
C ILE A 126 -8.57 9.92 -6.24
N CYS A 127 -9.04 8.98 -5.43
CA CYS A 127 -10.37 9.05 -4.82
C CYS A 127 -10.50 10.22 -3.84
N MET A 128 -11.73 10.65 -3.59
CA MET A 128 -12.03 11.82 -2.74
C MET A 128 -11.48 11.68 -1.33
N LYS A 129 -11.57 10.49 -0.75
CA LYS A 129 -11.04 10.18 0.58
C LYS A 129 -9.52 10.37 0.65
N ALA A 130 -8.77 9.94 -0.36
CA ALA A 130 -7.33 10.16 -0.42
C ALA A 130 -6.98 11.62 -0.72
N LYS A 131 -7.75 12.30 -1.56
CA LYS A 131 -7.57 13.74 -1.82
C LYS A 131 -7.73 14.54 -0.53
N SER A 132 -8.75 14.28 0.29
CA SER A 132 -8.92 15.00 1.56
C SER A 132 -7.68 14.86 2.45
N TRP A 133 -7.11 13.66 2.57
CA TRP A 133 -5.89 13.44 3.35
C TRP A 133 -4.65 14.14 2.80
N LEU A 134 -4.56 14.27 1.47
CA LEU A 134 -3.45 14.98 0.84
C LEU A 134 -3.56 16.51 1.05
N TYR A 135 -4.80 17.05 0.97
CA TYR A 135 -5.05 18.49 1.09
C TYR A 135 -5.16 19.00 2.54
N GLU A 136 -5.69 18.22 3.47
CA GLU A 136 -5.79 18.61 4.89
C GLU A 136 -4.42 18.96 5.47
N LYS A 137 -3.37 18.25 5.07
CA LYS A 137 -2.00 18.52 5.54
C LYS A 137 -1.25 19.63 4.81
N GLU A 138 -1.70 20.08 3.67
CA GLU A 138 -1.17 21.34 3.12
C GLU A 138 -1.58 22.55 3.99
N ARG A 139 -2.70 22.43 4.70
CA ARG A 139 -3.14 23.44 5.70
C ARG A 139 -2.48 23.26 7.06
N ASP A 140 -2.15 22.02 7.44
CA ASP A 140 -1.54 21.66 8.72
C ASP A 140 -0.01 21.50 8.67
N ALA A 141 0.64 21.80 7.55
CA ALA A 141 2.11 21.78 7.41
C ALA A 141 2.83 22.81 8.33
N VAL A 142 2.10 23.48 9.20
CA VAL A 142 2.60 24.34 10.29
C VAL A 142 2.48 23.68 11.67
N SER A 143 1.88 22.50 11.79
CA SER A 143 1.63 21.83 13.10
C SER A 143 1.93 20.34 13.05
N ASP A 144 3.08 19.99 13.63
CA ASP A 144 3.41 18.78 14.41
C ASP A 144 2.75 17.44 14.00
N MET A 145 3.29 16.79 12.95
CA MET A 145 3.25 15.33 12.98
C MET A 145 4.39 14.82 13.88
N PRO A 146 4.08 14.05 14.92
CA PRO A 146 5.10 13.36 15.68
C PRO A 146 5.75 12.29 14.79
N GLN A 147 6.72 12.70 13.99
CA GLN A 147 7.53 11.74 13.23
C GLN A 147 8.29 10.88 14.23
N LEU A 148 8.22 9.57 14.04
CA LEU A 148 9.11 8.67 14.76
C LEU A 148 10.55 9.06 14.43
N THR A 149 11.36 9.30 15.47
CA THR A 149 12.79 9.51 15.31
C THR A 149 13.44 8.27 14.70
N MET A 150 14.64 8.38 14.17
CA MET A 150 15.37 7.22 13.64
C MET A 150 15.46 6.09 14.65
N THR A 151 15.80 6.41 15.90
CA THR A 151 15.86 5.43 17.00
C THR A 151 14.50 4.77 17.27
N GLU A 152 13.41 5.55 17.25
CA GLU A 152 12.06 5.00 17.44
C GLU A 152 11.64 4.08 16.26
N LYS A 153 11.99 4.43 15.03
CA LYS A 153 11.76 3.56 13.86
C LYS A 153 12.52 2.24 13.98
N GLU A 154 13.75 2.30 14.43
CA GLU A 154 14.59 1.13 14.60
C GLU A 154 14.11 0.24 15.76
N VAL A 155 13.66 0.84 16.89
CA VAL A 155 13.03 0.10 17.99
C VAL A 155 11.73 -0.54 17.53
N LEU A 156 10.91 0.17 16.75
CA LEU A 156 9.67 -0.36 16.19
C LEU A 156 9.94 -1.51 15.21
N ARG A 157 10.98 -1.42 14.39
CA ARG A 157 11.42 -2.50 13.50
C ARG A 157 11.81 -3.74 14.29
N SER A 158 12.66 -3.59 15.30
CA SER A 158 13.07 -4.71 16.16
C SER A 158 11.88 -5.34 16.89
N LEU A 159 10.92 -4.53 17.35
CA LEU A 159 9.68 -5.01 17.95
C LEU A 159 8.84 -5.82 16.97
N ALA A 160 8.72 -5.35 15.72
CA ALA A 160 7.98 -6.03 14.67
C ALA A 160 8.63 -7.36 14.25
N LEU A 161 9.95 -7.48 14.38
CA LEU A 161 10.69 -8.73 14.17
C LEU A 161 10.62 -9.68 15.39
N GLY A 162 9.73 -9.43 16.36
CA GLY A 162 9.47 -10.30 17.49
C GLY A 162 10.48 -10.18 18.64
N LYS A 163 11.43 -9.23 18.58
CA LYS A 163 12.43 -9.06 19.64
C LYS A 163 11.81 -8.52 20.94
N THR A 164 12.23 -9.10 22.04
CA THR A 164 11.86 -8.63 23.38
C THR A 164 12.54 -7.30 23.74
N THR A 165 12.01 -6.58 24.71
CA THR A 165 12.62 -5.34 25.20
C THR A 165 14.06 -5.52 25.67
N LYS A 166 14.39 -6.70 26.24
CA LYS A 166 15.76 -7.02 26.71
C LYS A 166 16.71 -7.24 25.53
N GLU A 167 16.27 -7.96 24.50
CA GLU A 167 17.06 -8.19 23.27
C GLU A 167 17.32 -6.89 22.52
N ILE A 168 16.30 -6.03 22.40
CA ILE A 168 16.45 -4.71 21.79
C ILE A 168 17.45 -3.86 22.58
N ALA A 169 17.39 -3.88 23.91
CA ALA A 169 18.30 -3.16 24.77
C ALA A 169 19.75 -3.64 24.59
N ALA A 170 19.96 -4.95 24.57
CA ALA A 170 21.28 -5.55 24.36
C ALA A 170 21.86 -5.22 22.98
N GLU A 171 21.07 -5.40 21.91
CA GLU A 171 21.50 -5.15 20.52
C GLU A 171 21.89 -3.69 20.27
N ARG A 172 21.20 -2.75 20.93
CA ARG A 172 21.40 -1.31 20.72
C ARG A 172 22.24 -0.62 21.79
N PHE A 173 22.81 -1.40 22.69
CA PHE A 173 23.60 -0.88 23.82
C PHE A 173 22.83 0.17 24.64
N LEU A 174 21.52 -0.07 24.84
CA LEU A 174 20.62 0.78 25.61
C LEU A 174 20.21 0.09 26.92
N SER A 175 19.76 0.86 27.90
CA SER A 175 19.10 0.28 29.06
C SER A 175 17.70 -0.24 28.70
N VAL A 176 17.24 -1.27 29.39
CA VAL A 176 15.86 -1.78 29.26
C VAL A 176 14.84 -0.65 29.50
N TYR A 177 15.12 0.23 30.45
CA TYR A 177 14.29 1.40 30.75
C TYR A 177 14.20 2.37 29.58
N THR A 178 15.32 2.62 28.90
CA THR A 178 15.37 3.48 27.71
C THR A 178 14.51 2.92 26.59
N VAL A 179 14.59 1.60 26.33
CA VAL A 179 13.76 0.93 25.30
C VAL A 179 12.28 0.99 25.68
N MET A 180 11.93 0.82 26.97
CA MET A 180 10.54 0.98 27.42
C MET A 180 10.02 2.40 27.19
N THR A 181 10.85 3.42 27.40
CA THR A 181 10.50 4.82 27.14
C THR A 181 10.28 5.04 25.62
N HIS A 182 11.15 4.51 24.76
CA HIS A 182 10.94 4.57 23.31
C HIS A 182 9.64 3.89 22.90
N ARG A 183 9.32 2.70 23.42
CA ARG A 183 8.05 2.00 23.15
C ARG A 183 6.85 2.84 23.56
N LYS A 184 6.87 3.44 24.74
CA LYS A 184 5.79 4.34 25.22
C LYS A 184 5.62 5.54 24.27
N ASN A 185 6.72 6.16 23.86
CA ASN A 185 6.68 7.28 22.92
C ASN A 185 6.18 6.87 21.53
N ILE A 186 6.61 5.72 21.03
CA ILE A 186 6.12 5.14 19.75
C ILE A 186 4.61 4.94 19.84
N PHE A 187 4.10 4.28 20.87
CA PHE A 187 2.66 4.00 21.01
C PHE A 187 1.84 5.29 21.10
N ARG A 188 2.32 6.28 21.85
CA ARG A 188 1.68 7.59 21.90
C ARG A 188 1.69 8.31 20.56
N LYS A 189 2.84 8.31 19.86
CA LYS A 189 3.01 8.96 18.55
C LYS A 189 2.17 8.30 17.46
N LEU A 190 2.04 6.97 17.48
CA LEU A 190 1.24 6.22 16.53
C LEU A 190 -0.25 6.15 16.92
N ASN A 191 -0.61 6.66 18.09
CA ASN A 191 -1.95 6.56 18.68
C ASN A 191 -2.45 5.10 18.73
N VAL A 192 -1.58 4.17 19.17
CA VAL A 192 -1.87 2.74 19.31
C VAL A 192 -1.79 2.32 20.77
N ASN A 193 -2.59 1.31 21.15
CA ASN A 193 -2.73 0.89 22.54
C ASN A 193 -1.90 -0.35 22.91
N ASN A 194 -1.41 -1.09 21.91
CA ASN A 194 -0.69 -2.34 22.15
C ASN A 194 0.39 -2.61 21.09
N ALA A 195 1.25 -3.60 21.38
CA ALA A 195 2.34 -3.97 20.48
C ALA A 195 1.84 -4.52 19.12
N GLN A 196 0.71 -5.23 19.12
CA GLN A 196 0.17 -5.81 17.87
C GLN A 196 -0.29 -4.72 16.89
N GLU A 197 -0.89 -3.65 17.40
CA GLU A 197 -1.26 -2.49 16.58
C GLU A 197 -0.03 -1.76 16.05
N ALA A 198 1.02 -1.61 16.87
CA ALA A 198 2.28 -1.02 16.45
C ALA A 198 2.99 -1.87 15.37
N ILE A 199 2.95 -3.20 15.49
CA ILE A 199 3.49 -4.14 14.50
C ILE A 199 2.71 -4.02 13.18
N ARG A 200 1.38 -4.02 13.23
CA ARG A 200 0.54 -3.80 12.05
C ARG A 200 0.86 -2.47 11.36
N TYR A 201 1.07 -1.42 12.15
CA TYR A 201 1.52 -0.14 11.61
C TYR A 201 2.89 -0.27 10.92
N ALA A 202 3.87 -0.93 11.55
CA ALA A 202 5.21 -1.11 10.98
C ALA A 202 5.19 -1.85 9.64
N LEU A 203 4.35 -2.87 9.51
CA LEU A 203 4.13 -3.60 8.27
C LEU A 203 3.48 -2.72 7.19
N ARG A 204 2.40 -1.99 7.54
CA ARG A 204 1.71 -1.09 6.62
C ARG A 204 2.57 0.09 6.18
N ALA A 205 3.39 0.62 7.07
CA ALA A 205 4.29 1.74 6.80
C ALA A 205 5.59 1.32 6.06
N GLY A 206 5.75 0.02 5.75
CA GLY A 206 6.95 -0.50 5.10
C GLY A 206 8.22 -0.39 5.95
N ILE A 207 8.09 -0.25 7.28
CA ILE A 207 9.22 -0.24 8.21
C ILE A 207 9.83 -1.65 8.34
N VAL A 208 8.99 -2.68 8.14
CA VAL A 208 9.37 -4.10 8.09
C VAL A 208 8.67 -4.74 6.90
N ASN A 209 9.40 -5.55 6.14
CA ASN A 209 8.82 -6.37 5.08
C ASN A 209 8.09 -7.59 5.66
N VAL A 210 7.00 -8.00 5.00
CA VAL A 210 6.25 -9.21 5.39
C VAL A 210 7.15 -10.45 5.40
N ALA A 211 8.09 -10.55 4.45
CA ALA A 211 9.08 -11.63 4.40
C ALA A 211 10.02 -11.64 5.62
N GLU A 212 10.48 -10.49 6.09
CA GLU A 212 11.30 -10.37 7.30
C GLU A 212 10.50 -10.72 8.57
N TYR A 213 9.20 -10.39 8.59
CA TYR A 213 8.30 -10.70 9.69
C TYR A 213 8.09 -12.23 9.84
N CYS A 214 7.89 -12.95 8.74
CA CYS A 214 7.67 -14.40 8.76
C CYS A 214 8.92 -15.18 9.23
N ILE A 215 10.13 -14.68 8.99
CA ILE A 215 11.38 -15.34 9.39
C ILE A 215 11.67 -15.14 10.90
N GLY A 216 11.23 -14.05 11.50
CA GLY A 216 11.43 -13.72 12.92
C GLY A 216 10.43 -14.36 13.89
N SER A 217 9.41 -15.04 13.38
CA SER A 217 8.31 -15.65 14.18
C SER A 217 8.47 -17.17 14.41
N THR A 218 9.64 -17.75 14.09
CA THR A 218 9.97 -19.18 14.33
C THR A 218 10.95 -19.34 15.52
#